data_6c3efb3d904671b1260e4ff9397aa3a3
#
_entry.id   6c3efb3d904671b1260e4ff9397aa3a3
#
_cell.length_a   1.000
_cell.length_b   1.000
_cell.length_c   1.000
_cell.angle_alpha   90.00
_cell.angle_beta   90.00
_cell.angle_gamma   90.00
#
_symmetry.space_group_name_H-M   'P 1'
#
loop_
_entity.id
_entity.type
_entity.pdbx_description
1 polymer ?
#
loop_
_entity_poly.entity_id
_entity_poly.type
_entity_poly.pdbx_seq_one_letter_code
_entity_poly.pdbx_strand_id
1 'polypeptide(L)'
;MKKLSLILLFSLGAFSAFAQQRITLDLQQTIALANDSSLEAFRTKNMYLAGYWEYRTYKANRLPSLTLNMTPAQYNRDITKRYDSEQDLDIYRSQQSFYAYGNLAVRQNFDLTGGTFYLDTELGYMRSFGGNKYTQFTSVPVRLGYSQSLVGYNPFRWERRIEPLKYEKVKKEYIYNAERVSEQATTYFFALAMAQAEYDLAKDNAVSTDTLYRIGMQRLKIAAISRADLLTLKLDVVNARNTLQNAASALKRAMFSLASFLNMEKNTDIRVSLPGRPRALTIPVDEALLAAQANNPEFLGLRQEVLEAEQTVDKTKKESRFNASINASVGFNQVAEKFGEAYRHPMQQEMVSVSVSIPLVDWGVRKGKYNMARNNLNVVKTSARQSEISIEEEVIMTVSDFNVQQALVASAEEALDLAIL
;
A
#
# COMPACT_ATOMS: atom_id res chain seq x y z
N MET A 1 -19.01 6.59 -62.21
CA MET A 1 -19.85 5.60 -61.49
C MET A 1 -19.13 4.30 -61.11
N LYS A 2 -17.81 4.14 -61.34
CA LYS A 2 -17.04 2.93 -60.95
C LYS A 2 -16.28 3.03 -59.61
N LYS A 3 -16.30 4.18 -58.92
CA LYS A 3 -15.61 4.39 -57.62
C LYS A 3 -16.53 4.31 -56.40
N LEU A 4 -17.87 4.31 -56.61
CA LEU A 4 -18.82 4.18 -55.47
C LEU A 4 -19.16 2.71 -55.14
N SER A 5 -18.96 1.77 -56.05
CA SER A 5 -19.22 0.33 -55.84
C SER A 5 -18.12 -0.37 -55.00
N LEU A 6 -16.91 0.21 -54.91
CA LEU A 6 -15.82 -0.40 -54.18
C LEU A 6 -15.86 -0.08 -52.66
N ILE A 7 -16.53 1.01 -52.28
CA ILE A 7 -16.67 1.42 -50.87
C ILE A 7 -17.80 0.63 -50.18
N LEU A 8 -18.81 0.19 -50.98
CA LEU A 8 -19.92 -0.61 -50.41
C LEU A 8 -19.55 -2.08 -50.18
N LEU A 9 -18.52 -2.60 -50.83
CA LEU A 9 -18.04 -3.99 -50.62
C LEU A 9 -17.08 -4.12 -49.41
N PHE A 10 -16.50 -3.01 -48.93
CA PHE A 10 -15.59 -3.04 -47.78
C PHE A 10 -16.29 -2.83 -46.43
N SER A 11 -17.56 -2.38 -46.45
CA SER A 11 -18.35 -2.18 -45.22
C SER A 11 -19.12 -3.45 -44.75
N LEU A 12 -19.14 -4.54 -45.53
CA LEU A 12 -19.80 -5.80 -45.14
C LEU A 12 -18.85 -6.82 -44.49
N GLY A 13 -17.56 -6.53 -44.36
CA GLY A 13 -16.55 -7.47 -43.85
C GLY A 13 -16.22 -7.37 -42.34
N ALA A 14 -16.85 -6.47 -41.60
CA ALA A 14 -16.50 -6.21 -40.18
C ALA A 14 -17.58 -6.61 -39.16
N PHE A 15 -18.45 -7.55 -39.48
CA PHE A 15 -19.14 -8.32 -38.47
C PHE A 15 -18.19 -9.43 -38.03
N SER A 16 -17.21 -9.09 -37.22
CA SER A 16 -16.51 -10.05 -36.39
C SER A 16 -17.57 -10.73 -35.51
N ALA A 17 -17.94 -11.95 -35.90
CA ALA A 17 -18.68 -12.81 -34.99
C ALA A 17 -17.87 -12.84 -33.71
N PHE A 18 -18.37 -12.24 -32.62
CA PHE A 18 -17.91 -12.50 -31.27
C PHE A 18 -18.21 -13.98 -30.99
N ALA A 19 -17.33 -14.85 -31.48
CA ALA A 19 -17.33 -16.23 -31.09
C ALA A 19 -17.12 -16.21 -29.58
N GLN A 20 -18.11 -16.64 -28.84
CA GLN A 20 -18.03 -16.82 -27.38
C GLN A 20 -16.85 -17.77 -27.14
N GLN A 21 -15.73 -17.21 -26.67
CA GLN A 21 -14.49 -17.96 -26.48
C GLN A 21 -14.71 -18.92 -25.32
N ARG A 22 -14.81 -20.22 -25.63
CA ARG A 22 -14.89 -21.28 -24.63
C ARG A 22 -13.47 -21.56 -24.14
N ILE A 23 -13.23 -21.38 -22.84
CA ILE A 23 -11.93 -21.62 -22.20
C ILE A 23 -12.11 -22.73 -21.19
N THR A 24 -11.22 -23.73 -21.22
CA THR A 24 -11.14 -24.75 -20.17
C THR A 24 -9.94 -24.44 -19.30
N LEU A 25 -10.16 -24.32 -18.00
CA LEU A 25 -9.12 -24.01 -17.01
C LEU A 25 -8.96 -25.17 -16.03
N ASP A 26 -7.72 -25.51 -15.72
CA ASP A 26 -7.39 -26.31 -14.55
C ASP A 26 -7.10 -25.40 -13.33
N LEU A 27 -6.94 -25.99 -12.14
CA LEU A 27 -6.69 -25.24 -10.92
C LEU A 27 -5.39 -24.43 -10.98
N GLN A 28 -4.31 -25.01 -11.52
CA GLN A 28 -3.02 -24.36 -11.61
C GLN A 28 -3.05 -23.17 -12.58
N GLN A 29 -3.70 -23.33 -13.71
CA GLN A 29 -3.91 -22.25 -14.68
C GLN A 29 -4.75 -21.12 -14.08
N THR A 30 -5.80 -21.46 -13.32
CA THR A 30 -6.67 -20.47 -12.64
C THR A 30 -5.88 -19.66 -11.64
N ILE A 31 -5.06 -20.31 -10.81
CA ILE A 31 -4.19 -19.63 -9.83
C ILE A 31 -3.14 -18.75 -10.53
N ALA A 32 -2.52 -19.26 -11.59
CA ALA A 32 -1.53 -18.49 -12.36
C ALA A 32 -2.15 -17.25 -12.99
N LEU A 33 -3.31 -17.37 -13.63
CA LEU A 33 -4.07 -16.24 -14.19
C LEU A 33 -4.50 -15.24 -13.12
N ALA A 34 -4.94 -15.71 -11.95
CA ALA A 34 -5.32 -14.85 -10.85
C ALA A 34 -4.15 -14.00 -10.35
N ASN A 35 -2.97 -14.59 -10.22
CA ASN A 35 -1.76 -13.89 -9.78
C ASN A 35 -1.18 -12.94 -10.84
N ASP A 36 -1.47 -13.17 -12.12
CA ASP A 36 -0.98 -12.33 -13.21
C ASP A 36 -1.95 -11.20 -13.59
N SER A 37 -3.25 -11.48 -13.65
CA SER A 37 -4.22 -10.62 -14.31
C SER A 37 -5.31 -10.04 -13.38
N SER A 38 -5.47 -10.56 -12.15
CA SER A 38 -6.51 -10.07 -11.25
C SER A 38 -6.22 -8.65 -10.74
N LEU A 39 -7.28 -7.89 -10.48
CA LEU A 39 -7.17 -6.55 -9.90
C LEU A 39 -6.51 -6.59 -8.50
N GLU A 40 -6.72 -7.66 -7.75
CA GLU A 40 -6.13 -7.85 -6.42
C GLU A 40 -4.62 -8.12 -6.51
N ALA A 41 -4.16 -8.91 -7.49
CA ALA A 41 -2.74 -9.10 -7.75
C ALA A 41 -2.05 -7.78 -8.18
N PHE A 42 -2.71 -7.01 -9.03
CA PHE A 42 -2.24 -5.67 -9.41
C PHE A 42 -2.14 -4.74 -8.19
N ARG A 43 -3.14 -4.72 -7.32
CA ARG A 43 -3.15 -3.96 -6.07
C ARG A 43 -1.99 -4.37 -5.17
N THR A 44 -1.82 -5.67 -4.95
CA THR A 44 -0.75 -6.26 -4.12
C THR A 44 0.64 -5.85 -4.62
N LYS A 45 0.87 -5.91 -5.92
CA LYS A 45 2.11 -5.46 -6.56
C LYS A 45 2.38 -3.97 -6.35
N ASN A 46 1.36 -3.13 -6.50
CA ASN A 46 1.52 -1.69 -6.30
C ASN A 46 1.76 -1.33 -4.83
N MET A 47 1.14 -2.03 -3.88
CA MET A 47 1.43 -1.86 -2.46
C MET A 47 2.88 -2.20 -2.13
N TYR A 48 3.40 -3.31 -2.67
CA TYR A 48 4.82 -3.66 -2.54
C TYR A 48 5.74 -2.58 -3.13
N LEU A 49 5.44 -2.10 -4.34
CA LEU A 49 6.23 -1.05 -4.99
C LEU A 49 6.21 0.26 -4.19
N ALA A 50 5.07 0.62 -3.60
CA ALA A 50 4.97 1.79 -2.72
C ALA A 50 5.90 1.65 -1.50
N GLY A 51 5.86 0.52 -0.80
CA GLY A 51 6.76 0.25 0.33
C GLY A 51 8.25 0.14 -0.06
N TYR A 52 8.54 -0.40 -1.25
CA TYR A 52 9.90 -0.39 -1.80
C TYR A 52 10.43 1.04 -2.01
N TRP A 53 9.61 1.93 -2.60
CA TRP A 53 9.99 3.31 -2.83
C TRP A 53 10.07 4.10 -1.52
N GLU A 54 9.23 3.83 -0.53
CA GLU A 54 9.32 4.39 0.82
C GLU A 54 10.68 4.06 1.45
N TYR A 55 11.07 2.79 1.45
CA TYR A 55 12.36 2.35 1.96
C TYR A 55 13.54 2.93 1.18
N ARG A 56 13.41 3.05 -0.15
CA ARG A 56 14.43 3.68 -0.98
C ARG A 56 14.57 5.17 -0.71
N THR A 57 13.46 5.86 -0.47
CA THR A 57 13.43 7.26 -0.06
C THR A 57 14.11 7.44 1.30
N TYR A 58 13.81 6.58 2.26
CA TYR A 58 14.51 6.54 3.54
C TYR A 58 16.03 6.41 3.37
N LYS A 59 16.51 5.49 2.52
CA LYS A 59 17.94 5.36 2.22
C LYS A 59 18.53 6.60 1.55
N ALA A 60 17.81 7.19 0.60
CA ALA A 60 18.24 8.37 -0.12
C ALA A 60 18.34 9.60 0.79
N ASN A 61 17.44 9.77 1.76
CA ASN A 61 17.46 10.85 2.74
C ASN A 61 18.70 10.82 3.68
N ARG A 62 19.45 9.73 3.65
CA ARG A 62 20.73 9.58 4.38
C ARG A 62 21.95 9.91 3.55
N LEU A 63 21.79 10.22 2.28
CA LEU A 63 22.84 10.67 1.40
C LEU A 63 22.90 12.21 1.42
N PRO A 64 24.03 12.81 1.05
CA PRO A 64 24.12 14.25 0.91
C PRO A 64 23.10 14.77 -0.11
N SER A 65 22.30 15.75 0.29
CA SER A 65 21.36 16.43 -0.60
C SER A 65 21.94 17.75 -1.09
N LEU A 66 21.87 17.99 -2.40
CA LEU A 66 22.23 19.27 -3.01
C LEU A 66 20.95 20.05 -3.32
N THR A 67 20.83 21.26 -2.77
CA THR A 67 19.64 22.10 -2.93
C THR A 67 20.04 23.49 -3.38
N LEU A 68 19.41 23.99 -4.43
CA LEU A 68 19.52 25.38 -4.87
C LEU A 68 18.25 26.13 -4.45
N ASN A 69 18.42 27.11 -3.56
CA ASN A 69 17.37 28.03 -3.15
C ASN A 69 17.60 29.38 -3.82
N MET A 70 16.58 29.93 -4.47
CA MET A 70 16.68 31.19 -5.17
C MET A 70 15.48 32.08 -4.86
N THR A 71 15.77 33.36 -4.65
CA THR A 71 14.79 34.42 -4.68
C THR A 71 15.19 35.37 -5.82
N PRO A 72 14.73 35.12 -7.05
CA PRO A 72 15.26 35.83 -8.23
C PRO A 72 14.87 37.30 -8.27
N ALA A 73 13.78 37.67 -7.61
CA ALA A 73 13.35 39.07 -7.55
C ALA A 73 12.47 39.31 -6.34
N GLN A 74 12.82 40.26 -5.52
CA GLN A 74 12.03 40.77 -4.42
C GLN A 74 12.14 42.31 -4.42
N TYR A 75 11.00 42.97 -4.55
CA TYR A 75 10.94 44.42 -4.44
C TYR A 75 10.20 44.79 -3.16
N ASN A 76 10.87 45.62 -2.34
CA ASN A 76 10.29 46.15 -1.10
C ASN A 76 10.24 47.66 -1.19
N ARG A 77 9.09 48.20 -0.81
CA ARG A 77 8.92 49.64 -0.53
C ARG A 77 8.32 49.78 0.85
N ASP A 78 9.08 50.43 1.74
CA ASP A 78 8.73 50.60 3.12
C ASP A 78 9.02 52.05 3.55
N ILE A 79 8.30 52.53 4.58
CA ILE A 79 8.53 53.80 5.21
C ILE A 79 9.11 53.51 6.58
N THR A 80 10.38 53.78 6.73
CA THR A 80 11.10 53.58 8.00
C THR A 80 11.40 54.91 8.68
N LYS A 81 11.16 54.90 9.98
CA LYS A 81 11.55 56.03 10.84
C LYS A 81 13.07 55.95 11.06
N ARG A 82 13.78 57.03 10.76
CA ARG A 82 15.23 57.13 10.99
C ARG A 82 15.54 58.44 11.64
N TYR A 83 16.46 58.38 12.61
CA TYR A 83 16.99 59.59 13.23
C TYR A 83 17.95 60.31 12.24
N ASP A 84 17.69 61.61 12.06
CA ASP A 84 18.51 62.51 11.26
C ASP A 84 19.39 63.32 12.21
N SER A 85 20.70 63.08 12.21
CA SER A 85 21.65 63.75 13.11
C SER A 85 21.89 65.23 12.80
N GLU A 86 21.52 65.70 11.60
CA GLU A 86 21.67 67.10 11.23
C GLU A 86 20.49 67.96 11.76
N GLN A 87 19.32 67.35 11.89
CA GLN A 87 18.07 68.01 12.32
C GLN A 87 17.65 67.62 13.74
N ASP A 88 18.40 66.72 14.39
CA ASP A 88 18.14 66.17 15.72
C ASP A 88 16.69 65.65 15.88
N LEU A 89 16.15 65.10 14.83
CA LEU A 89 14.79 64.53 14.85
C LEU A 89 14.67 63.23 14.05
N ASP A 90 13.60 62.50 14.41
CA ASP A 90 13.22 61.33 13.69
C ASP A 90 12.42 61.70 12.43
N ILE A 91 12.90 61.33 11.28
CA ILE A 91 12.23 61.54 9.99
C ILE A 91 11.79 60.26 9.37
N TYR A 92 10.64 60.27 8.69
CA TYR A 92 10.15 59.13 7.92
C TYR A 92 10.73 59.15 6.50
N ARG A 93 11.51 58.14 6.18
CA ARG A 93 12.12 58.00 4.85
C ARG A 93 11.52 56.80 4.11
N SER A 94 11.12 57.01 2.88
CA SER A 94 10.75 55.90 1.99
C SER A 94 11.98 55.17 1.56
N GLN A 95 12.08 53.90 1.94
CA GLN A 95 13.14 52.98 1.50
C GLN A 95 12.55 52.07 0.41
N GLN A 96 13.21 52.10 -0.75
CA GLN A 96 12.85 51.21 -1.88
C GLN A 96 14.07 50.38 -2.19
N SER A 97 13.91 49.06 -2.23
CA SER A 97 14.99 48.13 -2.51
C SER A 97 14.54 46.98 -3.40
N PHE A 98 15.40 46.58 -4.28
CA PHE A 98 15.31 45.34 -5.04
C PHE A 98 16.35 44.39 -4.49
N TYR A 99 15.97 43.15 -4.26
CA TYR A 99 16.81 42.10 -3.74
C TYR A 99 16.69 40.86 -4.61
N ALA A 100 17.79 40.23 -4.92
CA ALA A 100 17.87 38.90 -5.54
C ALA A 100 18.91 38.06 -4.78
N TYR A 101 18.60 36.79 -4.58
CA TYR A 101 19.41 35.92 -3.72
C TYR A 101 19.44 34.49 -4.27
N GLY A 102 20.58 33.83 -4.17
CA GLY A 102 20.79 32.44 -4.49
C GLY A 102 21.72 31.76 -3.48
N ASN A 103 21.31 30.57 -3.01
CA ASN A 103 22.08 29.73 -2.10
C ASN A 103 22.11 28.31 -2.65
N LEU A 104 23.29 27.76 -2.87
CA LEU A 104 23.51 26.37 -3.22
C LEU A 104 24.10 25.67 -2.00
N ALA A 105 23.39 24.67 -1.46
CA ALA A 105 23.76 23.99 -0.23
C ALA A 105 23.77 22.47 -0.39
N VAL A 106 24.85 21.84 0.06
CA VAL A 106 24.92 20.41 0.33
C VAL A 106 24.64 20.18 1.81
N ARG A 107 23.70 19.28 2.12
CA ARG A 107 23.36 18.94 3.51
C ARG A 107 23.47 17.45 3.73
N GLN A 108 24.08 17.04 4.84
CA GLN A 108 24.27 15.67 5.26
C GLN A 108 23.84 15.49 6.71
N ASN A 109 22.85 14.63 6.93
CA ASN A 109 22.44 14.24 8.27
C ASN A 109 23.43 13.22 8.87
N PHE A 110 23.70 13.35 10.16
CA PHE A 110 24.62 12.47 10.88
C PHE A 110 23.84 11.65 11.92
N ASP A 111 23.65 10.36 11.63
CA ASP A 111 22.78 9.46 12.39
C ASP A 111 23.13 9.30 13.86
N LEU A 112 24.43 9.31 14.20
CA LEU A 112 24.88 9.07 15.58
C LEU A 112 24.44 10.16 16.54
N THR A 113 24.58 11.41 16.13
CA THR A 113 24.27 12.57 16.99
C THR A 113 22.89 13.15 16.71
N GLY A 114 22.35 12.93 15.50
CA GLY A 114 21.13 13.60 15.03
C GLY A 114 21.38 15.02 14.53
N GLY A 115 22.65 15.39 14.30
CA GLY A 115 23.03 16.68 13.74
C GLY A 115 23.10 16.67 12.22
N THR A 116 23.28 17.86 11.64
CA THR A 116 23.37 18.07 10.20
C THR A 116 24.63 18.87 9.87
N PHE A 117 25.48 18.33 9.01
CA PHE A 117 26.54 19.08 8.34
C PHE A 117 25.98 19.78 7.12
N TYR A 118 26.45 20.96 6.84
CA TYR A 118 26.15 21.67 5.62
C TYR A 118 27.37 22.35 5.03
N LEU A 119 27.46 22.36 3.72
CA LEU A 119 28.42 23.09 2.93
C LEU A 119 27.62 23.91 1.93
N ASP A 120 27.78 25.24 1.98
CA ASP A 120 26.98 26.09 1.12
C ASP A 120 27.79 27.25 0.52
N THR A 121 27.30 27.77 -0.59
CA THR A 121 27.73 29.00 -1.24
C THR A 121 26.51 29.88 -1.47
N GLU A 122 26.75 31.20 -1.39
CA GLU A 122 25.66 32.18 -1.40
C GLU A 122 26.04 33.41 -2.21
N LEU A 123 25.09 33.94 -2.99
CA LEU A 123 25.20 35.19 -3.70
C LEU A 123 23.91 36.00 -3.53
N GLY A 124 24.09 37.22 -2.99
CA GLY A 124 23.02 38.19 -2.86
C GLY A 124 23.29 39.41 -3.72
N TYR A 125 22.28 39.99 -4.32
CA TYR A 125 22.29 41.27 -5.00
C TYR A 125 21.22 42.17 -4.39
N MET A 126 21.62 43.39 -4.01
CA MET A 126 20.73 44.39 -3.50
C MET A 126 20.94 45.71 -4.22
N ARG A 127 19.81 46.35 -4.61
CA ARG A 127 19.82 47.71 -5.16
C ARG A 127 18.82 48.56 -4.39
N SER A 128 19.32 49.66 -3.81
CA SER A 128 18.52 50.66 -3.15
C SER A 128 18.19 51.81 -4.09
N PHE A 129 16.90 52.28 -4.08
CA PHE A 129 16.37 53.30 -4.97
C PHE A 129 16.01 54.61 -4.21
N GLY A 130 16.24 54.70 -2.92
CA GLY A 130 15.87 55.86 -2.11
C GLY A 130 16.84 57.05 -2.30
N GLY A 131 16.89 57.94 -1.29
CA GLY A 131 17.78 59.08 -1.27
C GLY A 131 19.28 58.73 -1.40
N ASN A 132 19.68 57.57 -0.86
CA ASN A 132 20.99 56.98 -1.04
C ASN A 132 20.88 55.81 -2.00
N LYS A 133 21.17 56.02 -3.28
CA LYS A 133 21.20 54.98 -4.29
C LYS A 133 22.51 54.21 -4.22
N TYR A 134 22.45 52.92 -3.96
CA TYR A 134 23.62 52.04 -4.02
C TYR A 134 23.29 50.67 -4.54
N THR A 135 24.28 50.00 -5.06
CA THR A 135 24.20 48.59 -5.48
C THR A 135 25.19 47.81 -4.65
N GLN A 136 24.81 46.63 -4.17
CA GLN A 136 25.64 45.83 -3.32
C GLN A 136 25.52 44.37 -3.73
N PHE A 137 26.66 43.69 -3.84
CA PHE A 137 26.77 42.25 -3.97
C PHE A 137 27.29 41.67 -2.66
N THR A 138 26.62 40.66 -2.15
CA THR A 138 27.03 39.88 -0.98
C THR A 138 27.36 38.47 -1.42
N SER A 139 28.58 38.01 -1.18
CA SER A 139 28.96 36.64 -1.48
C SER A 139 29.39 35.88 -0.24
N VAL A 140 29.07 34.60 -0.20
CA VAL A 140 29.67 33.59 0.67
C VAL A 140 30.26 32.54 -0.26
N PRO A 141 31.54 32.66 -0.66
CA PRO A 141 32.15 31.73 -1.61
C PRO A 141 32.08 30.27 -1.14
N VAL A 142 32.32 30.04 0.14
CA VAL A 142 32.19 28.73 0.78
C VAL A 142 31.97 28.91 2.28
N ARG A 143 31.03 28.13 2.83
CA ARG A 143 30.76 28.02 4.26
C ARG A 143 30.51 26.56 4.62
N LEU A 144 31.27 26.03 5.59
CA LEU A 144 31.05 24.74 6.20
C LEU A 144 30.46 24.95 7.58
N GLY A 145 29.37 24.26 7.88
CA GLY A 145 28.72 24.36 9.18
C GLY A 145 28.16 23.05 9.69
N TYR A 146 27.88 23.04 10.97
CA TYR A 146 27.28 21.94 11.70
C TYR A 146 26.20 22.46 12.64
N SER A 147 25.02 21.83 12.56
CA SER A 147 23.89 22.13 13.43
C SER A 147 23.54 20.88 14.22
N GLN A 148 23.46 20.99 15.56
CA GLN A 148 23.21 19.88 16.47
C GLN A 148 22.24 20.26 17.58
N SER A 149 21.20 19.46 17.79
CA SER A 149 20.42 19.50 19.03
C SER A 149 21.16 18.73 20.12
N LEU A 150 21.53 19.41 21.21
CA LEU A 150 22.35 18.82 22.28
C LEU A 150 21.55 17.90 23.22
N VAL A 151 20.28 18.20 23.46
CA VAL A 151 19.39 17.47 24.40
C VAL A 151 18.16 16.93 23.68
N GLY A 152 18.11 17.11 22.36
CA GLY A 152 16.95 16.80 21.55
C GLY A 152 16.76 15.31 21.27
N TYR A 153 15.59 15.03 20.73
CA TYR A 153 15.25 13.75 20.13
C TYR A 153 16.05 13.52 18.85
N ASN A 154 16.63 12.33 18.70
CA ASN A 154 17.32 11.93 17.48
C ASN A 154 16.42 11.05 16.62
N PRO A 155 15.78 11.58 15.56
CA PRO A 155 14.89 10.80 14.69
C PRO A 155 15.61 9.69 13.94
N PHE A 156 16.85 9.95 13.47
CA PHE A 156 17.61 9.03 12.63
C PHE A 156 17.93 7.70 13.33
N ARG A 157 18.09 7.73 14.66
CA ARG A 157 18.33 6.53 15.47
C ARG A 157 17.10 5.60 15.44
N TRP A 158 15.89 6.17 15.50
CA TRP A 158 14.65 5.41 15.47
C TRP A 158 14.30 4.93 14.07
N GLU A 159 14.43 5.80 13.07
CA GLU A 159 14.26 5.44 11.66
C GLU A 159 15.15 4.26 11.26
N ARG A 160 16.41 4.22 11.74
CA ARG A 160 17.32 3.10 11.48
C ARG A 160 16.82 1.77 12.05
N ARG A 161 15.98 1.79 13.08
CA ARG A 161 15.38 0.59 13.68
C ARG A 161 14.05 0.23 13.05
N ILE A 162 13.25 1.22 12.70
CA ILE A 162 11.87 1.04 12.24
C ILE A 162 11.81 0.79 10.74
N GLU A 163 12.53 1.57 9.92
CA GLU A 163 12.39 1.50 8.46
C GLU A 163 12.81 0.16 7.83
N PRO A 164 13.90 -0.51 8.27
CA PRO A 164 14.20 -1.85 7.79
C PRO A 164 13.12 -2.87 8.16
N LEU A 165 12.53 -2.74 9.36
CA LEU A 165 11.45 -3.61 9.83
C LEU A 165 10.18 -3.43 8.99
N LYS A 166 9.81 -2.18 8.69
CA LYS A 166 8.71 -1.86 7.77
C LYS A 166 8.91 -2.52 6.39
N TYR A 167 10.12 -2.41 5.86
CA TYR A 167 10.40 -2.98 4.54
C TYR A 167 10.37 -4.52 4.55
N GLU A 168 10.86 -5.17 5.62
CA GLU A 168 10.72 -6.63 5.80
C GLU A 168 9.24 -7.03 5.89
N LYS A 169 8.43 -6.27 6.63
CA LYS A 169 6.98 -6.46 6.69
C LYS A 169 6.34 -6.37 5.30
N VAL A 170 6.64 -5.32 4.53
CA VAL A 170 6.12 -5.13 3.17
C VAL A 170 6.45 -6.30 2.24
N LYS A 171 7.65 -6.87 2.33
CA LYS A 171 8.04 -8.07 1.57
C LYS A 171 7.19 -9.28 1.93
N LYS A 172 6.96 -9.50 3.22
CA LYS A 172 6.11 -10.60 3.70
C LYS A 172 4.64 -10.38 3.38
N GLU A 173 4.14 -9.14 3.49
CA GLU A 173 2.78 -8.77 3.08
C GLU A 173 2.54 -9.04 1.59
N TYR A 174 3.55 -8.81 0.74
CA TYR A 174 3.44 -9.12 -0.68
C TYR A 174 3.21 -10.62 -0.92
N ILE A 175 4.01 -11.47 -0.26
CA ILE A 175 3.87 -12.94 -0.36
C ILE A 175 2.52 -13.39 0.22
N TYR A 176 2.17 -12.92 1.41
CA TYR A 176 0.92 -13.22 2.07
C TYR A 176 -0.31 -12.86 1.22
N ASN A 177 -0.31 -11.67 0.62
CA ASN A 177 -1.40 -11.25 -0.25
C ASN A 177 -1.45 -12.03 -1.58
N ALA A 178 -0.30 -12.46 -2.13
CA ALA A 178 -0.27 -13.32 -3.30
C ALA A 178 -0.87 -14.71 -3.00
N GLU A 179 -0.59 -15.27 -1.83
CA GLU A 179 -1.22 -16.51 -1.38
C GLU A 179 -2.73 -16.35 -1.16
N ARG A 180 -3.18 -15.21 -0.61
CA ARG A 180 -4.62 -14.89 -0.51
C ARG A 180 -5.30 -14.80 -1.87
N VAL A 181 -4.64 -14.26 -2.89
CA VAL A 181 -5.16 -14.26 -4.26
C VAL A 181 -5.32 -15.70 -4.76
N SER A 182 -4.33 -16.57 -4.48
CA SER A 182 -4.37 -17.99 -4.84
C SER A 182 -5.50 -18.74 -4.12
N GLU A 183 -5.73 -18.45 -2.84
CA GLU A 183 -6.84 -18.98 -2.05
C GLU A 183 -8.21 -18.56 -2.62
N GLN A 184 -8.37 -17.28 -2.92
CA GLN A 184 -9.61 -16.77 -3.52
C GLN A 184 -9.85 -17.37 -4.91
N ALA A 185 -8.80 -17.51 -5.73
CA ALA A 185 -8.90 -18.18 -7.03
C ALA A 185 -9.38 -19.62 -6.88
N THR A 186 -8.83 -20.35 -5.91
CA THR A 186 -9.22 -21.72 -5.57
C THR A 186 -10.68 -21.78 -5.14
N THR A 187 -11.13 -20.86 -4.32
CA THR A 187 -12.53 -20.77 -3.88
C THR A 187 -13.51 -20.58 -5.06
N TYR A 188 -13.20 -19.62 -5.94
CA TYR A 188 -14.04 -19.39 -7.14
C TYR A 188 -13.99 -20.56 -8.12
N PHE A 189 -12.83 -21.20 -8.27
CA PHE A 189 -12.66 -22.39 -9.10
C PHE A 189 -13.57 -23.54 -8.64
N PHE A 190 -13.50 -23.89 -7.35
CA PHE A 190 -14.34 -24.98 -6.83
C PHE A 190 -15.83 -24.63 -6.77
N ALA A 191 -16.18 -23.36 -6.54
CA ALA A 191 -17.56 -22.91 -6.63
C ALA A 191 -18.13 -23.11 -8.06
N LEU A 192 -17.32 -22.85 -9.09
CA LEU A 192 -17.70 -23.12 -10.48
C LEU A 192 -17.77 -24.62 -10.76
N ALA A 193 -16.80 -25.41 -10.27
CA ALA A 193 -16.78 -26.86 -10.44
C ALA A 193 -18.02 -27.52 -9.83
N MET A 194 -18.41 -27.11 -8.63
CA MET A 194 -19.65 -27.58 -7.99
C MET A 194 -20.87 -27.20 -8.80
N ALA A 195 -20.99 -25.96 -9.25
CA ALA A 195 -22.12 -25.51 -10.06
C ALA A 195 -22.23 -26.26 -11.41
N GLN A 196 -21.06 -26.63 -12.01
CA GLN A 196 -21.04 -27.49 -13.21
C GLN A 196 -21.60 -28.90 -12.91
N ALA A 197 -21.13 -29.52 -11.84
CA ALA A 197 -21.58 -30.85 -11.45
C ALA A 197 -23.09 -30.86 -11.13
N GLU A 198 -23.60 -29.87 -10.39
CA GLU A 198 -25.01 -29.70 -10.10
C GLU A 198 -25.87 -29.51 -11.36
N TYR A 199 -25.37 -28.72 -12.32
CA TYR A 199 -26.05 -28.50 -13.59
C TYR A 199 -26.12 -29.81 -14.42
N ASP A 200 -25.01 -30.54 -14.52
CA ASP A 200 -24.96 -31.79 -15.28
C ASP A 200 -25.87 -32.83 -14.63
N LEU A 201 -25.86 -32.97 -13.29
CA LEU A 201 -26.76 -33.84 -12.55
C LEU A 201 -28.26 -33.46 -12.76
N ALA A 202 -28.60 -32.18 -12.64
CA ALA A 202 -29.96 -31.69 -12.85
C ALA A 202 -30.42 -31.91 -14.30
N LYS A 203 -29.54 -31.81 -15.28
CA LYS A 203 -29.82 -32.09 -16.68
C LYS A 203 -30.13 -33.58 -16.91
N ASP A 204 -29.31 -34.47 -16.36
CA ASP A 204 -29.52 -35.92 -16.48
C ASP A 204 -30.79 -36.35 -15.77
N ASN A 205 -31.07 -35.79 -14.58
CA ASN A 205 -32.33 -36.03 -13.88
C ASN A 205 -33.56 -35.55 -14.67
N ALA A 206 -33.48 -34.37 -15.31
CA ALA A 206 -34.57 -33.86 -16.16
C ALA A 206 -34.83 -34.74 -17.37
N VAL A 207 -33.78 -35.32 -18.00
CA VAL A 207 -33.89 -36.27 -19.10
C VAL A 207 -34.51 -37.59 -18.62
N SER A 208 -34.07 -38.10 -17.47
CA SER A 208 -34.55 -39.35 -16.89
C SER A 208 -36.05 -39.25 -16.51
N THR A 209 -36.44 -38.19 -15.81
CA THR A 209 -37.87 -37.98 -15.41
C THR A 209 -38.79 -37.77 -16.61
N ASP A 210 -38.34 -37.04 -17.65
CA ASP A 210 -39.12 -36.91 -18.90
C ASP A 210 -39.32 -38.27 -19.59
N THR A 211 -38.30 -39.12 -19.60
CA THR A 211 -38.33 -40.46 -20.13
C THR A 211 -39.34 -41.34 -19.34
N LEU A 212 -39.25 -41.32 -18.00
CA LEU A 212 -40.20 -42.05 -17.13
C LEU A 212 -41.64 -41.60 -17.34
N TYR A 213 -41.88 -40.30 -17.48
CA TYR A 213 -43.22 -39.76 -17.78
C TYR A 213 -43.72 -40.26 -19.15
N ARG A 214 -42.87 -40.30 -20.19
CA ARG A 214 -43.27 -40.84 -21.52
C ARG A 214 -43.61 -42.32 -21.43
N ILE A 215 -42.83 -43.12 -20.71
CA ILE A 215 -43.13 -44.53 -20.44
C ILE A 215 -44.44 -44.62 -19.67
N GLY A 216 -44.65 -43.80 -18.65
CA GLY A 216 -45.91 -43.74 -17.88
C GLY A 216 -47.13 -43.47 -18.76
N MET A 217 -47.02 -42.52 -19.71
CA MET A 217 -48.13 -42.27 -20.68
C MET A 217 -48.49 -43.51 -21.53
N GLN A 218 -47.50 -44.29 -21.94
CA GLN A 218 -47.78 -45.55 -22.70
C GLN A 218 -48.40 -46.64 -21.80
N ARG A 219 -47.91 -46.76 -20.54
CA ARG A 219 -48.48 -47.72 -19.57
C ARG A 219 -49.91 -47.38 -19.17
N LEU A 220 -50.28 -46.11 -19.09
CA LEU A 220 -51.62 -45.67 -18.85
C LEU A 220 -52.57 -46.11 -19.97
N LYS A 221 -52.17 -46.09 -21.27
CA LYS A 221 -52.96 -46.51 -22.41
C LYS A 221 -53.40 -48.01 -22.35
N ILE A 222 -52.52 -48.82 -21.72
CA ILE A 222 -52.78 -50.26 -21.51
C ILE A 222 -53.28 -50.58 -20.10
N ALA A 223 -53.71 -49.53 -19.36
CA ALA A 223 -54.23 -49.62 -17.97
C ALA A 223 -53.23 -50.25 -16.96
N ALA A 224 -51.91 -50.17 -17.22
CA ALA A 224 -50.87 -50.71 -16.36
C ALA A 224 -50.41 -49.76 -15.21
N ILE A 225 -50.85 -48.48 -15.20
CA ILE A 225 -50.71 -47.53 -14.10
C ILE A 225 -51.96 -46.68 -13.90
N SER A 226 -52.11 -46.07 -12.72
CA SER A 226 -53.24 -45.19 -12.44
C SER A 226 -53.01 -43.76 -13.00
N ARG A 227 -54.14 -43.00 -13.14
CA ARG A 227 -54.03 -41.56 -13.47
C ARG A 227 -53.29 -40.76 -12.39
N ALA A 228 -53.39 -41.15 -11.13
CA ALA A 228 -52.73 -40.55 -10.01
C ALA A 228 -51.20 -40.73 -10.16
N ASP A 229 -50.71 -41.92 -10.48
CA ASP A 229 -49.28 -42.18 -10.71
C ASP A 229 -48.74 -41.35 -11.89
N LEU A 230 -49.55 -41.24 -12.98
CA LEU A 230 -49.11 -40.40 -14.11
C LEU A 230 -49.04 -38.93 -13.74
N LEU A 231 -49.89 -38.38 -12.88
CA LEU A 231 -49.85 -37.00 -12.39
C LEU A 231 -48.62 -36.78 -11.49
N THR A 232 -48.26 -37.78 -10.68
CA THR A 232 -47.03 -37.75 -9.90
C THR A 232 -45.79 -37.65 -10.80
N LEU A 233 -45.68 -38.53 -11.81
CA LEU A 233 -44.60 -38.48 -12.80
C LEU A 233 -44.56 -37.13 -13.54
N LYS A 234 -45.72 -36.51 -13.83
CA LYS A 234 -45.78 -35.20 -14.46
C LYS A 234 -45.30 -34.11 -13.51
N LEU A 235 -45.60 -34.18 -12.22
CA LEU A 235 -45.10 -33.26 -11.21
C LEU A 235 -43.59 -33.39 -11.09
N ASP A 236 -43.03 -34.60 -11.11
CA ASP A 236 -41.58 -34.84 -11.07
C ASP A 236 -40.88 -34.20 -12.26
N VAL A 237 -41.43 -34.25 -13.49
CA VAL A 237 -40.90 -33.55 -14.66
C VAL A 237 -40.88 -32.04 -14.45
N VAL A 238 -41.96 -31.47 -13.89
CA VAL A 238 -42.02 -30.02 -13.63
C VAL A 238 -40.95 -29.62 -12.59
N ASN A 239 -40.81 -30.38 -11.51
CA ASN A 239 -39.82 -30.15 -10.47
C ASN A 239 -38.40 -30.29 -11.02
N ALA A 240 -38.12 -31.33 -11.80
CA ALA A 240 -36.79 -31.53 -12.42
C ALA A 240 -36.43 -30.41 -13.40
N ARG A 241 -37.39 -29.88 -14.17
CA ARG A 241 -37.16 -28.70 -15.03
C ARG A 241 -36.85 -27.43 -14.24
N ASN A 242 -37.61 -27.23 -13.13
CA ASN A 242 -37.34 -26.09 -12.24
C ASN A 242 -35.94 -26.18 -11.62
N THR A 243 -35.52 -27.37 -11.17
CA THR A 243 -34.18 -27.64 -10.65
C THR A 243 -33.09 -27.36 -11.70
N LEU A 244 -33.31 -27.85 -12.94
CA LEU A 244 -32.36 -27.56 -14.04
C LEU A 244 -32.26 -26.06 -14.34
N GLN A 245 -33.36 -25.31 -14.32
CA GLN A 245 -33.38 -23.88 -14.53
C GLN A 245 -32.58 -23.14 -13.44
N ASN A 246 -32.75 -23.55 -12.18
CA ASN A 246 -32.04 -23.01 -11.04
C ASN A 246 -30.52 -23.31 -11.12
N ALA A 247 -30.17 -24.57 -11.45
CA ALA A 247 -28.78 -24.99 -11.64
C ALA A 247 -28.10 -24.25 -12.81
N ALA A 248 -28.82 -24.04 -13.93
CA ALA A 248 -28.31 -23.24 -15.04
C ALA A 248 -28.00 -21.76 -14.62
N SER A 249 -28.90 -21.21 -13.80
CA SER A 249 -28.68 -19.85 -13.27
C SER A 249 -27.50 -19.78 -12.29
N ALA A 250 -27.33 -20.80 -11.43
CA ALA A 250 -26.20 -20.92 -10.50
C ALA A 250 -24.86 -21.05 -11.25
N LEU A 251 -24.82 -21.93 -12.26
CA LEU A 251 -23.66 -22.10 -13.13
C LEU A 251 -23.26 -20.77 -13.79
N LYS A 252 -24.23 -20.05 -14.36
CA LYS A 252 -23.96 -18.75 -14.98
C LYS A 252 -23.41 -17.73 -14.00
N ARG A 253 -23.93 -17.69 -12.75
CA ARG A 253 -23.40 -16.81 -11.70
C ARG A 253 -21.97 -17.18 -11.31
N ALA A 254 -21.68 -18.47 -11.13
CA ALA A 254 -20.34 -18.94 -10.77
C ALA A 254 -19.32 -18.63 -11.87
N MET A 255 -19.68 -18.86 -13.15
CA MET A 255 -18.84 -18.45 -14.30
C MET A 255 -18.55 -16.94 -14.29
N PHE A 256 -19.58 -16.12 -14.09
CA PHE A 256 -19.44 -14.68 -14.03
C PHE A 256 -18.52 -14.23 -12.88
N SER A 257 -18.65 -14.85 -11.72
CA SER A 257 -17.82 -14.53 -10.54
C SER A 257 -16.35 -14.84 -10.79
N LEU A 258 -16.04 -16.03 -11.35
CA LEU A 258 -14.67 -16.40 -11.70
C LEU A 258 -14.10 -15.49 -12.81
N ALA A 259 -14.86 -15.26 -13.89
CA ALA A 259 -14.42 -14.37 -14.99
C ALA A 259 -14.12 -12.94 -14.48
N SER A 260 -14.99 -12.41 -13.60
CA SER A 260 -14.81 -11.08 -13.01
C SER A 260 -13.59 -11.03 -12.09
N PHE A 261 -13.34 -12.07 -11.30
CA PHE A 261 -12.17 -12.16 -10.43
C PHE A 261 -10.86 -12.24 -11.23
N LEU A 262 -10.86 -13.01 -12.32
CA LEU A 262 -9.72 -13.14 -13.25
C LEU A 262 -9.56 -11.91 -14.18
N ASN A 263 -10.41 -10.89 -14.04
CA ASN A 263 -10.44 -9.71 -14.92
C ASN A 263 -10.61 -10.06 -16.40
N MET A 264 -11.40 -11.10 -16.68
CA MET A 264 -11.77 -11.53 -18.03
C MET A 264 -13.09 -10.90 -18.49
N GLU A 265 -13.42 -11.03 -19.76
CA GLU A 265 -14.71 -10.60 -20.27
C GLU A 265 -15.86 -11.35 -19.58
N LYS A 266 -16.88 -10.62 -19.12
CA LYS A 266 -17.99 -11.14 -18.30
C LYS A 266 -18.82 -12.25 -18.96
N ASN A 267 -18.77 -12.36 -20.29
CA ASN A 267 -19.51 -13.36 -21.06
C ASN A 267 -18.64 -14.54 -21.54
N THR A 268 -17.44 -14.69 -20.97
CA THR A 268 -16.55 -15.82 -21.31
C THR A 268 -17.19 -17.13 -20.81
N ASP A 269 -17.33 -18.12 -21.70
CA ASP A 269 -17.77 -19.48 -21.32
C ASP A 269 -16.58 -20.23 -20.72
N ILE A 270 -16.53 -20.27 -19.39
CA ILE A 270 -15.45 -20.93 -18.67
C ILE A 270 -15.93 -22.30 -18.21
N ARG A 271 -15.19 -23.34 -18.57
CA ARG A 271 -15.30 -24.66 -17.96
C ARG A 271 -14.07 -24.95 -17.13
N VAL A 272 -14.25 -25.64 -16.01
CA VAL A 272 -13.14 -26.07 -15.17
C VAL A 272 -13.02 -27.60 -15.22
N SER A 273 -11.76 -28.06 -15.20
CA SER A 273 -11.44 -29.47 -15.05
C SER A 273 -10.92 -29.70 -13.63
N LEU A 274 -11.54 -30.66 -12.93
CA LEU A 274 -11.15 -30.98 -11.56
C LEU A 274 -9.72 -31.54 -11.51
N PRO A 275 -8.91 -31.12 -10.51
CA PRO A 275 -7.61 -31.73 -10.27
C PRO A 275 -7.77 -33.19 -9.82
N GLY A 276 -6.68 -33.97 -9.96
CA GLY A 276 -6.65 -35.32 -9.38
C GLY A 276 -6.75 -35.28 -7.85
N ARG A 277 -6.99 -36.43 -7.26
CA ARG A 277 -7.10 -36.58 -5.80
C ARG A 277 -5.86 -36.02 -5.09
N PRO A 278 -6.02 -35.15 -4.08
CA PRO A 278 -4.90 -34.64 -3.30
C PRO A 278 -4.29 -35.79 -2.47
N ARG A 279 -2.98 -35.72 -2.23
CA ARG A 279 -2.35 -36.61 -1.27
C ARG A 279 -2.78 -36.25 0.13
N ALA A 280 -3.04 -37.25 0.98
CA ALA A 280 -3.28 -37.00 2.39
C ALA A 280 -2.06 -36.30 3.03
N LEU A 281 -2.31 -35.20 3.69
CA LEU A 281 -1.31 -34.38 4.38
C LEU A 281 -1.80 -34.09 5.79
N THR A 282 -0.97 -34.38 6.80
CA THR A 282 -1.22 -33.98 8.18
C THR A 282 -0.23 -32.90 8.57
N ILE A 283 -0.71 -31.79 9.07
CA ILE A 283 0.14 -30.67 9.47
C ILE A 283 0.27 -30.69 11.00
N PRO A 284 1.51 -30.78 11.55
CA PRO A 284 1.74 -30.64 12.99
C PRO A 284 1.53 -29.17 13.41
N VAL A 285 0.79 -28.97 14.50
CA VAL A 285 0.46 -27.62 15.02
C VAL A 285 1.73 -26.83 15.37
N ASP A 286 2.72 -27.49 15.97
CA ASP A 286 3.98 -26.84 16.39
C ASP A 286 4.77 -26.29 15.20
N GLU A 287 4.84 -27.05 14.12
CA GLU A 287 5.51 -26.60 12.87
C GLU A 287 4.78 -25.42 12.24
N ALA A 288 3.44 -25.45 12.23
CA ALA A 288 2.61 -24.38 11.70
C ALA A 288 2.77 -23.08 12.52
N LEU A 289 2.82 -23.19 13.87
CA LEU A 289 3.07 -22.03 14.75
C LEU A 289 4.45 -21.42 14.51
N LEU A 290 5.50 -22.22 14.40
CA LEU A 290 6.85 -21.75 14.11
C LEU A 290 6.92 -21.07 12.74
N ALA A 291 6.28 -21.67 11.73
CA ALA A 291 6.20 -21.11 10.39
C ALA A 291 5.42 -19.79 10.36
N ALA A 292 4.32 -19.70 11.11
CA ALA A 292 3.52 -18.49 11.24
C ALA A 292 4.31 -17.37 11.92
N GLN A 293 4.96 -17.63 13.06
CA GLN A 293 5.82 -16.66 13.75
C GLN A 293 6.95 -16.15 12.85
N ALA A 294 7.51 -17.04 12.02
CA ALA A 294 8.59 -16.66 11.10
C ALA A 294 8.12 -15.87 9.89
N ASN A 295 6.92 -16.12 9.35
CA ASN A 295 6.50 -15.64 8.03
C ASN A 295 5.29 -14.73 8.01
N ASN A 296 4.41 -14.77 9.02
CA ASN A 296 3.25 -13.90 9.05
C ASN A 296 3.68 -12.43 9.25
N PRO A 297 3.30 -11.49 8.34
CA PRO A 297 3.66 -10.08 8.41
C PRO A 297 3.06 -9.37 9.64
N GLU A 298 1.99 -9.88 10.22
CA GLU A 298 1.34 -9.25 11.37
C GLU A 298 2.25 -9.21 12.60
N PHE A 299 3.06 -10.25 12.87
CA PHE A 299 4.04 -10.22 13.96
C PHE A 299 5.07 -9.09 13.80
N LEU A 300 5.49 -8.80 12.55
CA LEU A 300 6.35 -7.65 12.27
C LEU A 300 5.60 -6.33 12.45
N GLY A 301 4.31 -6.29 12.11
CA GLY A 301 3.43 -5.15 12.35
C GLY A 301 3.33 -4.80 13.83
N LEU A 302 3.01 -5.78 14.67
CA LEU A 302 2.93 -5.61 16.13
C LEU A 302 4.25 -5.10 16.71
N ARG A 303 5.37 -5.66 16.28
CA ARG A 303 6.70 -5.19 16.69
C ARG A 303 6.98 -3.76 16.22
N GLN A 304 6.57 -3.39 15.03
CA GLN A 304 6.67 -2.02 14.50
C GLN A 304 5.89 -1.04 15.36
N GLU A 305 4.63 -1.35 15.69
CA GLU A 305 3.75 -0.50 16.51
C GLU A 305 4.35 -0.25 17.90
N VAL A 306 4.90 -1.29 18.52
CA VAL A 306 5.59 -1.15 19.81
C VAL A 306 6.80 -0.24 19.70
N LEU A 307 7.63 -0.38 18.64
CA LEU A 307 8.78 0.49 18.42
C LEU A 307 8.39 1.94 18.16
N GLU A 308 7.31 2.20 17.44
CA GLU A 308 6.78 3.55 17.18
C GLU A 308 6.22 4.20 18.45
N ALA A 309 5.56 3.42 19.30
CA ALA A 309 5.12 3.87 20.61
C ALA A 309 6.32 4.18 21.55
N GLU A 310 7.36 3.36 21.53
CA GLU A 310 8.62 3.60 22.26
C GLU A 310 9.33 4.87 21.76
N GLN A 311 9.36 5.07 20.43
CA GLN A 311 9.85 6.28 19.79
C GLN A 311 9.11 7.52 20.32
N THR A 312 7.78 7.45 20.41
CA THR A 312 6.93 8.54 20.88
C THR A 312 7.21 8.88 22.35
N VAL A 313 7.45 7.86 23.18
CA VAL A 313 7.85 8.06 24.59
C VAL A 313 9.23 8.73 24.68
N ASP A 314 10.22 8.27 23.90
CA ASP A 314 11.56 8.87 23.88
C ASP A 314 11.51 10.33 23.39
N LYS A 315 10.73 10.60 22.33
CA LYS A 315 10.52 11.93 21.81
C LYS A 315 9.90 12.86 22.84
N THR A 316 8.76 12.48 23.41
CA THR A 316 8.05 13.31 24.40
C THR A 316 8.85 13.50 25.68
N LYS A 317 9.61 12.49 26.12
CA LYS A 317 10.53 12.59 27.25
C LYS A 317 11.62 13.63 27.02
N LYS A 318 12.22 13.65 25.84
CA LYS A 318 13.28 14.60 25.49
C LYS A 318 12.75 16.00 25.27
N GLU A 319 11.61 16.13 24.58
CA GLU A 319 10.92 17.40 24.37
C GLU A 319 10.32 18.00 25.65
N SER A 320 10.09 17.18 26.69
CA SER A 320 9.63 17.67 28.00
C SER A 320 10.71 18.42 28.78
N ARG A 321 11.96 18.32 28.38
CA ARG A 321 13.09 19.02 28.99
C ARG A 321 13.28 20.41 28.34
N PHE A 322 14.41 21.02 28.56
CA PHE A 322 14.82 22.20 27.82
C PHE A 322 15.36 21.82 26.44
N ASN A 323 15.27 22.71 25.48
CA ASN A 323 15.89 22.56 24.17
C ASN A 323 17.22 23.32 24.17
N ALA A 324 18.28 22.66 23.75
CA ALA A 324 19.56 23.30 23.51
C ALA A 324 20.09 22.88 22.13
N SER A 325 20.58 23.82 21.37
CA SER A 325 21.20 23.57 20.07
C SER A 325 22.49 24.34 19.92
N ILE A 326 23.44 23.76 19.21
CA ILE A 326 24.66 24.41 18.78
C ILE A 326 24.65 24.52 17.26
N ASN A 327 25.01 25.69 16.76
CA ASN A 327 25.28 25.92 15.35
C ASN A 327 26.69 26.48 15.27
N ALA A 328 27.57 25.83 14.54
CA ALA A 328 28.93 26.28 14.30
C ALA A 328 29.17 26.33 12.79
N SER A 329 29.79 27.41 12.31
CA SER A 329 30.20 27.48 10.91
C SER A 329 31.48 28.26 10.76
N VAL A 330 32.23 27.89 9.73
CA VAL A 330 33.43 28.57 9.28
C VAL A 330 33.34 28.73 7.77
N GLY A 331 33.76 29.86 7.28
CA GLY A 331 33.70 30.17 5.86
C GLY A 331 34.33 31.51 5.52
N PHE A 332 33.92 32.03 4.39
CA PHE A 332 34.36 33.32 3.89
C PHE A 332 33.17 34.11 3.40
N ASN A 333 33.16 35.42 3.64
CA ASN A 333 32.19 36.33 3.09
C ASN A 333 32.81 37.58 2.51
N GLN A 334 32.14 38.23 1.60
CA GLN A 334 32.53 39.51 1.02
C GLN A 334 31.34 40.34 0.64
N VAL A 335 31.45 41.63 0.81
CA VAL A 335 30.50 42.63 0.37
C VAL A 335 31.19 43.58 -0.57
N ALA A 336 30.65 43.85 -1.74
CA ALA A 336 31.25 44.74 -2.74
C ALA A 336 30.18 45.44 -3.58
N GLU A 337 30.49 46.55 -4.19
CA GLU A 337 29.61 47.28 -5.10
C GLU A 337 29.53 46.66 -6.49
N LYS A 338 30.57 45.90 -6.90
CA LYS A 338 30.67 45.23 -8.19
C LYS A 338 30.79 43.73 -8.04
N PHE A 339 30.12 42.98 -8.93
CA PHE A 339 30.11 41.53 -8.90
C PHE A 339 31.52 40.89 -8.86
N GLY A 340 32.45 41.36 -9.69
CA GLY A 340 33.81 40.80 -9.75
C GLY A 340 34.65 41.05 -8.49
N GLU A 341 34.33 42.05 -7.70
CA GLU A 341 34.99 42.36 -6.44
C GLU A 341 34.45 41.54 -5.27
N ALA A 342 33.21 41.05 -5.38
CA ALA A 342 32.59 40.24 -4.35
C ALA A 342 33.28 38.86 -4.11
N TYR A 343 34.22 38.47 -4.99
CA TYR A 343 34.98 37.22 -4.87
C TYR A 343 36.52 37.44 -4.77
N ARG A 344 37.01 38.69 -4.81
CA ARG A 344 38.44 38.93 -4.90
C ARG A 344 39.19 38.82 -3.57
N HIS A 345 38.60 39.29 -2.49
CA HIS A 345 39.24 39.36 -1.17
C HIS A 345 38.25 38.91 -0.08
N PRO A 346 37.79 37.68 -0.12
CA PRO A 346 36.83 37.21 0.85
C PRO A 346 37.46 37.19 2.25
N MET A 347 36.75 37.73 3.22
CA MET A 347 37.16 37.78 4.62
C MET A 347 36.70 36.52 5.34
N GLN A 348 37.52 36.03 6.26
CA GLN A 348 37.16 34.87 7.09
C GLN A 348 35.96 35.20 7.97
N GLN A 349 35.01 34.25 8.02
CA GLN A 349 33.82 34.31 8.84
C GLN A 349 33.77 33.09 9.74
N GLU A 350 33.68 33.30 11.02
CA GLU A 350 33.46 32.25 12.01
C GLU A 350 32.21 32.58 12.81
N MET A 351 31.36 31.58 13.04
CA MET A 351 30.17 31.75 13.84
C MET A 351 29.96 30.49 14.73
N VAL A 352 29.86 30.72 16.01
CA VAL A 352 29.41 29.70 16.98
C VAL A 352 28.25 30.28 17.76
N SER A 353 27.12 29.60 17.69
CA SER A 353 25.91 30.01 18.40
C SER A 353 25.40 28.85 19.23
N VAL A 354 25.16 29.08 20.49
CA VAL A 354 24.48 28.13 21.39
C VAL A 354 23.14 28.74 21.80
N SER A 355 22.07 28.08 21.43
CA SER A 355 20.73 28.52 21.77
C SER A 355 20.13 27.57 22.81
N VAL A 356 19.59 28.14 23.89
CA VAL A 356 18.92 27.38 24.96
C VAL A 356 17.53 27.95 25.17
N SER A 357 16.52 27.08 25.11
CA SER A 357 15.13 27.44 25.37
C SER A 357 14.61 26.60 26.55
N ILE A 358 14.35 27.29 27.65
CA ILE A 358 13.86 26.66 28.89
C ILE A 358 12.43 27.10 29.11
N PRO A 359 11.45 26.20 29.03
CA PRO A 359 10.07 26.54 29.35
C PRO A 359 9.91 26.67 30.89
N LEU A 360 9.61 27.87 31.34
CA LEU A 360 9.49 28.13 32.78
C LEU A 360 8.13 27.70 33.34
N VAL A 361 7.05 27.95 32.60
CA VAL A 361 5.68 27.60 32.99
C VAL A 361 4.93 27.05 31.80
N ASP A 362 4.38 25.85 31.92
CA ASP A 362 3.54 25.20 30.86
C ASP A 362 2.31 24.53 31.45
N TRP A 363 1.99 24.81 32.73
CA TRP A 363 0.83 24.28 33.43
C TRP A 363 0.71 22.74 33.39
N GLY A 364 1.83 22.06 33.21
CA GLY A 364 1.91 20.59 33.18
C GLY A 364 1.66 19.95 31.82
N VAL A 365 1.55 20.73 30.73
CA VAL A 365 1.32 20.21 29.36
C VAL A 365 2.36 19.16 28.96
N ARG A 366 3.64 19.40 29.23
CA ARG A 366 4.72 18.46 28.88
C ARG A 366 4.68 17.18 29.71
N LYS A 367 4.45 17.32 31.01
CA LYS A 367 4.28 16.17 31.90
C LYS A 367 3.07 15.34 31.46
N GLY A 368 1.97 16.01 31.09
CA GLY A 368 0.77 15.36 30.56
C GLY A 368 1.04 14.60 29.28
N LYS A 369 1.72 15.21 28.30
CA LYS A 369 2.11 14.57 27.05
C LYS A 369 3.00 13.34 27.26
N TYR A 370 3.99 13.45 28.14
CA TYR A 370 4.86 12.31 28.48
C TYR A 370 4.09 11.16 29.14
N ASN A 371 3.24 11.46 30.12
CA ASN A 371 2.43 10.45 30.78
C ASN A 371 1.43 9.80 29.82
N MET A 372 0.82 10.58 28.94
CA MET A 372 -0.05 10.08 27.88
C MET A 372 0.71 9.12 26.94
N ALA A 373 1.89 9.51 26.47
CA ALA A 373 2.72 8.65 25.61
C ALA A 373 3.12 7.34 26.34
N ARG A 374 3.49 7.42 27.62
CA ARG A 374 3.85 6.26 28.42
C ARG A 374 2.68 5.29 28.62
N ASN A 375 1.50 5.83 28.94
CA ASN A 375 0.30 5.00 29.10
C ASN A 375 -0.12 4.39 27.77
N ASN A 376 -0.02 5.15 26.66
CA ASN A 376 -0.30 4.64 25.32
C ASN A 376 0.65 3.51 24.93
N LEU A 377 1.95 3.60 25.29
CA LEU A 377 2.90 2.50 25.08
C LEU A 377 2.46 1.23 25.83
N ASN A 378 1.95 1.36 27.05
CA ASN A 378 1.45 0.20 27.80
C ASN A 378 0.21 -0.40 27.11
N VAL A 379 -0.70 0.43 26.61
CA VAL A 379 -1.86 -0.02 25.83
C VAL A 379 -1.40 -0.77 24.56
N VAL A 380 -0.49 -0.19 23.80
CA VAL A 380 0.04 -0.82 22.57
C VAL A 380 0.72 -2.16 22.88
N LYS A 381 1.53 -2.25 23.95
CA LYS A 381 2.16 -3.52 24.35
C LYS A 381 1.14 -4.58 24.74
N THR A 382 0.08 -4.19 25.47
CA THR A 382 -0.98 -5.12 25.85
C THR A 382 -1.78 -5.57 24.63
N SER A 383 -2.16 -4.65 23.74
CA SER A 383 -2.86 -4.98 22.49
C SER A 383 -2.02 -5.87 21.57
N ALA A 384 -0.72 -5.58 21.47
CA ALA A 384 0.19 -6.42 20.68
C ALA A 384 0.23 -7.86 21.23
N ARG A 385 0.34 -8.01 22.55
CA ARG A 385 0.32 -9.35 23.16
C ARG A 385 -1.02 -10.08 22.97
N GLN A 386 -2.14 -9.34 23.05
CA GLN A 386 -3.45 -9.91 22.77
C GLN A 386 -3.59 -10.36 21.33
N SER A 387 -3.11 -9.56 20.39
CA SER A 387 -3.11 -9.89 18.97
C SER A 387 -2.20 -11.09 18.66
N GLU A 388 -1.00 -11.18 19.29
CA GLU A 388 -0.15 -12.37 19.17
C GLU A 388 -0.89 -13.64 19.57
N ILE A 389 -1.58 -13.64 20.71
CA ILE A 389 -2.37 -14.79 21.19
C ILE A 389 -3.48 -15.11 20.18
N SER A 390 -4.19 -14.11 19.67
CA SER A 390 -5.26 -14.32 18.69
C SER A 390 -4.76 -14.93 17.39
N ILE A 391 -3.59 -14.51 16.90
CA ILE A 391 -2.96 -15.10 15.71
C ILE A 391 -2.56 -16.57 15.99
N GLU A 392 -1.98 -16.85 17.15
CA GLU A 392 -1.62 -18.22 17.54
C GLU A 392 -2.87 -19.12 17.62
N GLU A 393 -3.97 -18.64 18.21
CA GLU A 393 -5.25 -19.35 18.25
C GLU A 393 -5.82 -19.61 16.84
N GLU A 394 -5.78 -18.61 15.95
CA GLU A 394 -6.25 -18.76 14.57
C GLU A 394 -5.45 -19.83 13.82
N VAL A 395 -4.12 -19.85 13.99
CA VAL A 395 -3.26 -20.87 13.38
C VAL A 395 -3.62 -22.28 13.87
N ILE A 396 -3.78 -22.44 15.20
CA ILE A 396 -4.16 -23.72 15.81
C ILE A 396 -5.50 -24.22 15.26
N MET A 397 -6.51 -23.35 15.22
CA MET A 397 -7.84 -23.68 14.72
C MET A 397 -7.80 -24.03 13.23
N THR A 398 -7.11 -23.23 12.41
CA THR A 398 -6.97 -23.49 10.97
C THR A 398 -6.30 -24.83 10.68
N VAL A 399 -5.25 -25.16 11.42
CA VAL A 399 -4.56 -26.47 11.27
C VAL A 399 -5.46 -27.62 11.72
N SER A 400 -6.20 -27.45 12.83
CA SER A 400 -7.16 -28.44 13.31
C SER A 400 -8.26 -28.69 12.29
N ASP A 401 -8.85 -27.62 11.77
CA ASP A 401 -9.91 -27.71 10.74
C ASP A 401 -9.39 -28.39 9.46
N PHE A 402 -8.17 -28.06 9.04
CA PHE A 402 -7.54 -28.70 7.88
C PHE A 402 -7.39 -30.21 8.09
N ASN A 403 -6.88 -30.64 9.24
CA ASN A 403 -6.68 -32.05 9.54
C ASN A 403 -8.02 -32.80 9.63
N VAL A 404 -9.08 -32.16 10.18
CA VAL A 404 -10.44 -32.72 10.18
C VAL A 404 -10.98 -32.85 8.76
N GLN A 405 -10.79 -31.86 7.90
CA GLN A 405 -11.23 -31.91 6.50
C GLN A 405 -10.54 -33.04 5.72
N GLN A 406 -9.27 -33.34 6.01
CA GLN A 406 -8.57 -34.50 5.41
C GLN A 406 -9.26 -35.82 5.78
N ALA A 407 -9.68 -35.98 7.03
CA ALA A 407 -10.43 -37.17 7.47
C ALA A 407 -11.80 -37.24 6.80
N LEU A 408 -12.50 -36.12 6.65
CA LEU A 408 -13.80 -36.07 5.95
C LEU A 408 -13.71 -36.44 4.47
N VAL A 409 -12.63 -36.03 3.79
CA VAL A 409 -12.39 -36.41 2.39
C VAL A 409 -12.22 -37.93 2.29
N ALA A 410 -11.45 -38.56 3.18
CA ALA A 410 -11.27 -40.01 3.19
C ALA A 410 -12.59 -40.76 3.42
N SER A 411 -13.44 -40.29 4.37
CA SER A 411 -14.75 -40.84 4.63
C SER A 411 -15.72 -40.68 3.44
N ALA A 412 -15.64 -39.55 2.75
CA ALA A 412 -16.47 -39.31 1.55
C ALA A 412 -16.08 -40.23 0.38
N GLU A 413 -14.78 -40.53 0.24
CA GLU A 413 -14.30 -41.50 -0.74
C GLU A 413 -14.82 -42.91 -0.46
N GLU A 414 -14.74 -43.38 0.80
CA GLU A 414 -15.30 -44.68 1.21
C GLU A 414 -16.81 -44.74 0.96
N ALA A 415 -17.52 -43.67 1.28
CA ALA A 415 -18.99 -43.60 1.02
C ALA A 415 -19.30 -43.65 -0.48
N LEU A 416 -18.50 -43.01 -1.33
CA LEU A 416 -18.66 -43.07 -2.78
C LEU A 416 -18.44 -44.49 -3.31
N ASP A 417 -17.37 -45.15 -2.88
CA ASP A 417 -17.05 -46.52 -3.31
C ASP A 417 -18.16 -47.50 -2.91
N LEU A 418 -18.74 -47.37 -1.71
CA LEU A 418 -19.87 -48.15 -1.26
C LEU A 418 -21.17 -47.87 -2.07
N ALA A 419 -21.35 -46.66 -2.55
CA ALA A 419 -22.54 -46.27 -3.33
C ALA A 419 -22.46 -46.75 -4.80
N ILE A 420 -21.28 -47.09 -5.30
CA ILE A 420 -21.06 -47.60 -6.67
C ILE A 420 -21.21 -49.13 -6.71
N LEU A 421 -20.97 -49.83 -5.60
CA LEU A 421 -21.21 -51.29 -5.45
C LEU A 421 -22.69 -51.61 -5.38
#